data_08ed522ea8d48c286ca5df5a58981117
#
_entry.id   08ed522ea8d48c286ca5df5a58981117
#
_cell.length_a   1.000
_cell.length_b   1.000
_cell.length_c   1.000
_cell.angle_alpha   90.00
_cell.angle_beta   90.00
_cell.angle_gamma   90.00
#
_symmetry.space_group_name_H-M   'P 1'
#
loop_
_entity.id
_entity.type
_entity.pdbx_description
1 polymer ?
#
loop_
_entity_poly.entity_id
_entity_poly.type
_entity_poly.pdbx_seq_one_letter_code
_entity_poly.pdbx_strand_id
1 'polypeptide(L)'
;TVDVSLNRPDAGSTYVSVVGRRANATNDYRVKVRVFANGDVNATLVKTVGGVETTLAGGRVTGLVYSSNDVLRVRLQVSGTGSTALRAKVWRASDVEPVAWNAQASDSTAGLQVAGGVGLQGYTSSTVGNTPAVVKFDNLTVFPVAG
;
A
#
# COMPACT_ATOMS: atom_id res chain seq x y z
N THR A 1 -3.46 -8.03 5.53
CA THR A 1 -4.68 -7.37 5.04
C THR A 1 -5.10 -6.29 6.03
N VAL A 2 -5.56 -5.15 5.55
CA VAL A 2 -6.07 -4.06 6.38
C VAL A 2 -7.19 -3.33 5.63
N ASP A 3 -8.16 -2.84 6.37
CA ASP A 3 -9.21 -1.93 5.87
C ASP A 3 -8.78 -0.48 6.08
N VAL A 4 -8.99 0.34 5.07
CA VAL A 4 -8.60 1.76 5.06
C VAL A 4 -9.77 2.60 4.60
N SER A 5 -10.06 3.68 5.32
CA SER A 5 -10.96 4.73 4.86
C SER A 5 -10.34 6.10 5.12
N LEU A 6 -10.69 7.08 4.31
CA LEU A 6 -10.15 8.42 4.41
C LEU A 6 -11.11 9.46 3.81
N ASN A 7 -10.89 10.72 4.12
CA ASN A 7 -11.50 11.81 3.37
C ASN A 7 -10.84 11.88 1.99
N ARG A 8 -11.64 11.81 0.93
CA ARG A 8 -11.10 12.01 -0.42
C ARG A 8 -10.48 13.42 -0.48
N PRO A 9 -9.22 13.56 -0.93
CA PRO A 9 -8.59 14.88 -1.02
C PRO A 9 -9.33 15.76 -2.02
N ASP A 10 -9.42 17.05 -1.73
CA ASP A 10 -10.03 18.06 -2.62
C ASP A 10 -9.09 18.47 -3.75
N ALA A 11 -7.79 18.32 -3.54
CA ALA A 11 -6.73 18.52 -4.51
C ALA A 11 -5.55 17.60 -4.19
N GLY A 12 -4.65 17.40 -5.13
CA GLY A 12 -3.48 16.55 -4.91
C GLY A 12 -3.85 15.10 -4.62
N SER A 13 -3.25 14.54 -3.59
CA SER A 13 -3.44 13.12 -3.26
C SER A 13 -3.22 12.83 -1.78
N THR A 14 -3.90 11.80 -1.30
CA THR A 14 -3.61 11.15 -0.02
C THR A 14 -3.03 9.76 -0.28
N TYR A 15 -1.99 9.43 0.46
CA TYR A 15 -1.25 8.17 0.34
C TYR A 15 -1.41 7.36 1.61
N VAL A 16 -1.64 6.07 1.43
CA VAL A 16 -1.64 5.08 2.51
C VAL A 16 -0.64 4.00 2.15
N SER A 17 0.28 3.70 3.05
CA SER A 17 1.25 2.64 2.86
C SER A 17 1.02 1.51 3.86
N VAL A 18 1.03 0.28 3.35
CA VAL A 18 1.09 -0.93 4.17
C VAL A 18 2.49 -1.51 4.00
N VAL A 19 3.24 -1.52 5.09
CA VAL A 19 4.60 -2.07 5.12
C VAL A 19 4.51 -3.54 5.47
N GLY A 20 5.00 -4.40 4.58
CA GLY A 20 4.98 -5.85 4.76
C GLY A 20 6.28 -6.44 5.29
N ARG A 21 7.37 -5.72 5.13
CA ARG A 21 8.67 -6.07 5.69
C ARG A 21 9.48 -4.80 5.94
N ARG A 22 9.66 -4.45 7.20
CA ARG A 22 10.56 -3.39 7.62
C ARG A 22 11.81 -3.99 8.23
N ALA A 23 12.93 -3.89 7.51
CA ALA A 23 14.23 -4.36 7.96
C ALA A 23 14.83 -3.42 9.01
N ASN A 24 14.64 -2.10 8.83
CA ASN A 24 15.06 -1.05 9.78
C ASN A 24 14.26 0.24 9.52
N ALA A 25 14.63 1.32 10.17
CA ALA A 25 13.90 2.61 10.10
C ALA A 25 13.79 3.20 8.68
N THR A 26 14.73 2.88 7.79
CA THR A 26 14.85 3.47 6.44
C THR A 26 14.74 2.46 5.30
N ASN A 27 14.59 1.17 5.62
CA ASN A 27 14.58 0.10 4.61
C ASN A 27 13.34 -0.78 4.78
N ASP A 28 12.48 -0.81 3.78
CA ASP A 28 11.30 -1.66 3.79
C ASP A 28 10.77 -2.01 2.39
N TYR A 29 9.88 -3.00 2.36
CA TYR A 29 8.95 -3.26 1.26
C TYR A 29 7.54 -2.87 1.67
N ARG A 30 6.84 -2.14 0.80
CA ARG A 30 5.47 -1.69 1.03
C ARG A 30 4.61 -1.71 -0.22
N VAL A 31 3.29 -1.75 -0.04
CA VAL A 31 2.35 -1.26 -1.04
C VAL A 31 1.96 0.17 -0.69
N LYS A 32 2.01 1.05 -1.66
CA LYS A 32 1.59 2.45 -1.54
C LYS A 32 0.30 2.63 -2.33
N VAL A 33 -0.76 2.95 -1.62
CA VAL A 33 -2.08 3.23 -2.19
C VAL A 33 -2.22 4.75 -2.26
N ARG A 34 -2.45 5.27 -3.45
CA ARG A 34 -2.65 6.69 -3.70
C ARG A 34 -4.09 6.95 -4.09
N VAL A 35 -4.77 7.82 -3.37
CA VAL A 35 -6.10 8.31 -3.70
C VAL A 35 -5.99 9.74 -4.22
N PHE A 36 -6.44 9.94 -5.45
CA PHE A 36 -6.43 11.24 -6.11
C PHE A 36 -7.71 12.03 -5.82
N ALA A 37 -7.65 13.33 -6.05
CA ALA A 37 -8.80 14.23 -5.89
C ALA A 37 -10.01 13.84 -6.74
N ASN A 38 -9.80 13.26 -7.93
CA ASN A 38 -10.87 12.76 -8.79
C ASN A 38 -11.42 11.39 -8.37
N GLY A 39 -10.85 10.77 -7.34
CA GLY A 39 -11.23 9.45 -6.84
C GLY A 39 -10.46 8.28 -7.45
N ASP A 40 -9.60 8.51 -8.43
CA ASP A 40 -8.72 7.45 -8.94
C ASP A 40 -7.87 6.86 -7.83
N VAL A 41 -7.57 5.58 -7.92
CA VAL A 41 -6.76 4.85 -6.95
C VAL A 41 -5.60 4.17 -7.67
N ASN A 42 -4.38 4.41 -7.21
CA ASN A 42 -3.20 3.67 -7.62
C ASN A 42 -2.75 2.73 -6.49
N ALA A 43 -2.27 1.56 -6.87
CA ALA A 43 -1.61 0.63 -5.97
C ALA A 43 -0.25 0.27 -6.54
N THR A 44 0.82 0.66 -5.85
CA THR A 44 2.21 0.44 -6.29
C THR A 44 2.99 -0.31 -5.24
N LEU A 45 3.75 -1.31 -5.68
CA LEU A 45 4.77 -1.96 -4.86
C LEU A 45 6.02 -1.10 -4.88
N VAL A 46 6.55 -0.82 -3.71
CA VAL A 46 7.67 0.09 -3.51
C VAL A 46 8.69 -0.57 -2.58
N LYS A 47 9.96 -0.42 -2.90
CA LYS A 47 11.05 -0.61 -1.94
C LYS A 47 11.57 0.73 -1.46
N THR A 48 11.90 0.81 -0.19
CA THR A 48 12.59 1.96 0.40
C THR A 48 13.97 1.51 0.86
N VAL A 49 15.00 2.20 0.42
CA VAL A 49 16.38 1.93 0.80
C VAL A 49 17.05 3.25 1.18
N GLY A 50 17.54 3.33 2.41
CA GLY A 50 18.09 4.58 2.93
C GLY A 50 17.09 5.75 2.93
N GLY A 51 15.81 5.46 3.06
CA GLY A 51 14.73 6.45 2.99
C GLY A 51 14.31 6.84 1.56
N VAL A 52 14.95 6.29 0.53
CA VAL A 52 14.63 6.58 -0.88
C VAL A 52 13.70 5.51 -1.43
N GLU A 53 12.56 5.94 -1.96
CA GLU A 53 11.56 5.06 -2.55
C GLU A 53 11.86 4.75 -4.02
N THR A 54 11.68 3.49 -4.40
CA THR A 54 11.72 3.03 -5.79
C THR A 54 10.49 2.19 -6.08
N THR A 55 9.72 2.56 -7.10
CA THR A 55 8.56 1.78 -7.56
C THR A 55 9.05 0.51 -8.27
N LEU A 56 8.52 -0.63 -7.86
CA LEU A 56 8.83 -1.93 -8.45
C LEU A 56 7.78 -2.35 -9.48
N ALA A 57 6.50 -2.13 -9.20
CA ALA A 57 5.38 -2.49 -10.07
C ALA A 57 4.11 -1.78 -9.62
N GLY A 58 3.08 -1.84 -10.46
CA GLY A 58 1.74 -1.36 -10.16
C GLY A 58 1.38 -0.08 -10.89
N GLY A 59 0.27 0.51 -10.52
CA GLY A 59 -0.30 1.71 -11.12
C GLY A 59 -1.78 1.84 -10.78
N ARG A 60 -2.56 2.41 -11.71
CA ARG A 60 -4.00 2.63 -11.51
C ARG A 60 -4.75 1.31 -11.35
N VAL A 61 -5.62 1.25 -10.36
CA VAL A 61 -6.57 0.14 -10.18
C VAL A 61 -7.78 0.43 -11.04
N THR A 62 -7.87 -0.27 -12.17
CA THR A 62 -8.93 -0.07 -13.17
C THR A 62 -10.31 -0.35 -12.56
N GLY A 63 -11.26 0.55 -12.79
CA GLY A 63 -12.65 0.41 -12.34
C GLY A 63 -12.89 0.76 -10.87
N LEU A 64 -11.85 1.13 -10.11
CA LEU A 64 -11.98 1.56 -8.72
C LEU A 64 -11.95 3.09 -8.66
N VAL A 65 -13.08 3.68 -8.25
CA VAL A 65 -13.21 5.11 -7.96
C VAL A 65 -13.57 5.26 -6.49
N TYR A 66 -12.76 6.00 -5.76
CA TYR A 66 -12.93 6.23 -4.32
C TYR A 66 -13.86 7.41 -4.04
N SER A 67 -14.82 7.22 -3.17
CA SER A 67 -15.62 8.29 -2.55
C SER A 67 -15.30 8.40 -1.07
N SER A 68 -15.43 9.59 -0.50
CA SER A 68 -15.12 9.81 0.93
C SER A 68 -15.85 8.80 1.81
N ASN A 69 -15.11 8.22 2.74
CA ASN A 69 -15.55 7.19 3.69
C ASN A 69 -15.84 5.80 3.07
N ASP A 70 -15.59 5.59 1.78
CA ASP A 70 -15.51 4.23 1.27
C ASP A 70 -14.43 3.47 2.05
N VAL A 71 -14.65 2.18 2.26
CA VAL A 71 -13.65 1.31 2.87
C VAL A 71 -12.95 0.52 1.78
N LEU A 72 -11.65 0.74 1.64
CA LEU A 72 -10.79 -0.07 0.78
C LEU A 72 -10.15 -1.17 1.61
N ARG A 73 -10.07 -2.36 1.05
CA ARG A 73 -9.28 -3.45 1.61
C ARG A 73 -7.99 -3.61 0.82
N VAL A 74 -6.88 -3.60 1.54
CA VAL A 74 -5.54 -3.72 0.99
C VAL A 74 -4.94 -5.04 1.44
N ARG A 75 -4.47 -5.84 0.48
CA ARG A 75 -3.70 -7.07 0.75
C ARG A 75 -2.31 -6.94 0.16
N LEU A 76 -1.31 -7.15 1.00
CA LEU A 76 0.09 -7.22 0.61
C LEU A 76 0.65 -8.58 1.03
N GLN A 77 1.39 -9.21 0.13
CA GLN A 77 2.22 -10.37 0.46
C GLN A 77 3.68 -10.05 0.15
N VAL A 78 4.55 -10.38 1.08
CA VAL A 78 6.01 -10.27 0.96
C VAL A 78 6.60 -11.59 1.44
N SER A 79 7.21 -12.35 0.54
CA SER A 79 7.69 -13.70 0.84
C SER A 79 9.06 -13.98 0.24
N GLY A 80 9.81 -14.86 0.89
CA GLY A 80 11.14 -15.28 0.46
C GLY A 80 12.26 -14.36 0.93
N THR A 81 13.47 -14.90 0.93
CA THR A 81 14.75 -14.22 1.18
C THR A 81 15.75 -14.66 0.11
N GLY A 82 16.70 -13.78 -0.23
CA GLY A 82 17.57 -13.97 -1.40
C GLY A 82 16.93 -13.42 -2.68
N SER A 83 15.69 -13.78 -2.94
CA SER A 83 14.78 -13.10 -3.85
C SER A 83 13.42 -13.02 -3.18
N THR A 84 12.94 -11.81 -2.97
CA THR A 84 11.65 -11.56 -2.33
C THR A 84 10.57 -11.40 -3.40
N ALA A 85 9.51 -12.20 -3.30
CA ALA A 85 8.30 -12.02 -4.10
C ALA A 85 7.33 -11.08 -3.38
N LEU A 86 6.84 -10.09 -4.12
CA LEU A 86 5.86 -9.11 -3.63
C LEU A 86 4.63 -9.15 -4.53
N ARG A 87 3.45 -9.07 -3.92
CA ARG A 87 2.20 -8.86 -4.65
C ARG A 87 1.19 -8.13 -3.79
N ALA A 88 0.41 -7.26 -4.44
CA ALA A 88 -0.59 -6.46 -3.76
C ALA A 88 -1.87 -6.34 -4.57
N LYS A 89 -2.98 -6.17 -3.88
CA LYS A 89 -4.28 -5.84 -4.45
C LYS A 89 -5.09 -4.96 -3.52
N VAL A 90 -5.93 -4.13 -4.12
CA VAL A 90 -6.81 -3.18 -3.44
C VAL A 90 -8.20 -3.28 -4.05
N TRP A 91 -9.23 -3.35 -3.23
CA TRP A 91 -10.64 -3.40 -3.65
C TRP A 91 -11.54 -2.79 -2.59
N ARG A 92 -12.80 -2.48 -2.93
CA ARG A 92 -13.78 -2.10 -1.92
C ARG A 92 -14.05 -3.27 -0.98
N ALA A 93 -14.02 -3.03 0.31
CA ALA A 93 -14.26 -4.07 1.32
C ALA A 93 -15.67 -4.70 1.20
N SER A 94 -16.63 -3.97 0.60
CA SER A 94 -17.99 -4.47 0.33
C SER A 94 -18.06 -5.40 -0.90
N ASP A 95 -17.04 -5.40 -1.74
CA ASP A 95 -16.99 -6.19 -2.96
C ASP A 95 -16.32 -7.54 -2.70
N VAL A 96 -16.55 -8.48 -3.59
CA VAL A 96 -15.84 -9.76 -3.60
C VAL A 96 -14.36 -9.52 -3.84
N GLU A 97 -13.49 -10.19 -3.09
CA GLU A 97 -12.05 -10.11 -3.29
C GLU A 97 -11.66 -10.53 -4.71
N PRO A 98 -10.96 -9.68 -5.47
CA PRO A 98 -10.53 -10.03 -6.82
C PRO A 98 -9.50 -11.17 -6.80
N VAL A 99 -9.61 -12.07 -7.76
CA VAL A 99 -8.62 -13.15 -7.93
C VAL A 99 -7.29 -12.58 -8.38
N ALA A 100 -7.32 -11.61 -9.30
CA ALA A 100 -6.11 -10.98 -9.86
C ALA A 100 -5.43 -10.04 -8.85
N TRP A 101 -4.12 -10.00 -8.90
CA TRP A 101 -3.30 -9.03 -8.18
C TRP A 101 -3.12 -7.76 -9.03
N ASN A 102 -3.20 -6.59 -8.41
CA ASN A 102 -2.98 -5.31 -9.08
C ASN A 102 -1.50 -5.06 -9.39
N ALA A 103 -0.61 -5.58 -8.57
CA ALA A 103 0.82 -5.43 -8.74
C ALA A 103 1.57 -6.69 -8.27
N GLN A 104 2.59 -7.08 -9.01
CA GLN A 104 3.48 -8.19 -8.67
C GLN A 104 4.92 -7.83 -9.07
N ALA A 105 5.88 -8.17 -8.21
CA ALA A 105 7.29 -7.92 -8.44
C ALA A 105 8.16 -8.95 -7.70
N SER A 106 9.43 -9.05 -8.12
CA SER A 106 10.48 -9.71 -7.36
C SER A 106 11.64 -8.74 -7.18
N ASP A 107 12.29 -8.77 -6.03
CA ASP A 107 13.43 -7.92 -5.73
C ASP A 107 14.45 -8.65 -4.86
N SER A 108 15.73 -8.42 -5.13
CA SER A 108 16.85 -9.07 -4.44
C SER A 108 17.79 -8.07 -3.76
N THR A 109 17.31 -6.88 -3.44
CA THR A 109 18.10 -5.85 -2.75
C THR A 109 18.63 -6.39 -1.41
N ALA A 110 19.95 -6.42 -1.25
CA ALA A 110 20.64 -7.11 -0.15
C ALA A 110 20.14 -6.72 1.25
N GLY A 111 19.99 -5.45 1.54
CA GLY A 111 19.53 -4.96 2.86
C GLY A 111 18.07 -5.25 3.19
N LEU A 112 17.30 -5.83 2.26
CA LEU A 112 15.89 -6.16 2.41
C LEU A 112 15.62 -7.67 2.46
N GLN A 113 16.66 -8.51 2.36
CA GLN A 113 16.54 -9.98 2.35
C GLN A 113 16.62 -10.57 3.77
N VAL A 114 15.99 -9.92 4.72
CA VAL A 114 15.97 -10.29 6.15
C VAL A 114 14.54 -10.29 6.66
N ALA A 115 14.31 -10.93 7.79
CA ALA A 115 13.04 -10.81 8.51
C ALA A 115 12.80 -9.36 8.92
N GLY A 116 11.54 -8.96 8.98
CA GLY A 116 11.17 -7.60 9.35
C GLY A 116 9.75 -7.48 9.85
N GLY A 117 9.42 -6.30 10.38
CA GLY A 117 8.10 -5.98 10.92
C GLY A 117 7.12 -5.49 9.86
N VAL A 118 5.87 -5.36 10.27
CA VAL A 118 4.80 -4.73 9.50
C VAL A 118 4.53 -3.32 10.03
N GLY A 119 3.92 -2.47 9.20
CA GLY A 119 3.59 -1.11 9.60
C GLY A 119 2.53 -0.49 8.71
N LEU A 120 1.99 0.62 9.19
CA LEU A 120 0.97 1.42 8.49
C LEU A 120 1.43 2.88 8.49
N GLN A 121 1.18 3.59 7.40
CA GLN A 121 1.56 4.99 7.27
C GLN A 121 0.54 5.76 6.43
N GLY A 122 0.18 6.97 6.86
CA GLY A 122 -0.60 7.93 6.09
C GLY A 122 0.23 9.16 5.72
N TYR A 123 -0.02 9.73 4.54
CA TYR A 123 0.63 10.95 4.07
C TYR A 123 -0.30 11.70 3.11
N THR A 124 -0.34 13.02 3.20
CA THR A 124 -1.04 13.88 2.25
C THR A 124 -0.06 14.79 1.53
N SER A 125 -0.30 15.02 0.23
CA SER A 125 0.47 16.03 -0.51
C SER A 125 0.15 17.44 0.00
N SER A 126 1.08 18.37 -0.18
CA SER A 126 0.94 19.76 0.30
C SER A 126 -0.21 20.53 -0.34
N THR A 127 -0.76 20.04 -1.45
CA THR A 127 -1.87 20.66 -2.17
C THR A 127 -3.26 20.27 -1.66
N VAL A 128 -3.34 19.28 -0.75
CA VAL A 128 -4.60 18.89 -0.10
C VAL A 128 -5.07 20.02 0.80
N GLY A 129 -6.26 20.57 0.52
CA GLY A 129 -6.83 21.72 1.21
C GLY A 129 -7.87 21.37 2.28
N ASN A 130 -8.57 20.24 2.14
CA ASN A 130 -9.58 19.79 3.11
C ASN A 130 -8.94 19.12 4.34
N THR A 131 -8.16 19.88 5.08
CA THR A 131 -7.48 19.45 6.30
C THR A 131 -8.29 19.80 7.56
N PRO A 132 -8.15 19.03 8.67
CA PRO A 132 -7.23 17.88 8.83
C PRO A 132 -7.67 16.68 8.00
N ALA A 133 -6.72 16.05 7.32
CA ALA A 133 -6.97 14.79 6.64
C ALA A 133 -7.01 13.65 7.67
N VAL A 134 -8.05 12.85 7.60
CA VAL A 134 -8.21 11.70 8.51
C VAL A 134 -8.07 10.42 7.71
N VAL A 135 -7.15 9.57 8.11
CA VAL A 135 -6.99 8.20 7.60
C VAL A 135 -7.31 7.24 8.73
N LYS A 136 -8.20 6.29 8.47
CA LYS A 136 -8.61 5.26 9.43
C LYS A 136 -8.13 3.90 8.96
N PHE A 137 -7.51 3.15 9.86
CA PHE A 137 -7.14 1.76 9.64
C PHE A 137 -7.95 0.86 10.57
N ASP A 138 -8.44 -0.25 10.05
CA ASP A 138 -9.20 -1.24 10.81
C ASP A 138 -8.93 -2.66 10.30
N ASN A 139 -9.28 -3.65 11.10
CA ASN A 139 -9.21 -5.06 10.74
C ASN A 139 -7.82 -5.51 10.22
N LEU A 140 -6.75 -4.98 10.82
CA LEU A 140 -5.41 -5.43 10.46
C LEU A 140 -5.23 -6.90 10.83
N THR A 141 -4.92 -7.73 9.83
CA THR A 141 -4.57 -9.14 10.01
C THR A 141 -3.23 -9.44 9.36
N VAL A 142 -2.38 -10.14 10.08
CA VAL A 142 -1.04 -10.54 9.63
C VAL A 142 -0.92 -12.05 9.77
N PHE A 143 -0.58 -12.72 8.67
CA PHE A 143 -0.37 -14.16 8.64
C PHE A 143 1.01 -14.48 8.04
N PRO A 144 1.67 -15.53 8.51
CA PRO A 144 2.82 -16.08 7.79
C PRO A 144 2.41 -16.46 6.38
N VAL A 145 3.25 -16.13 5.39
CA VAL A 145 3.08 -16.64 4.03
C VAL A 145 3.75 -18.00 3.99
N ALA A 146 3.00 -19.02 3.57
CA ALA A 146 3.59 -20.35 3.34
C ALA A 146 4.72 -20.23 2.32
N GLY A 147 5.88 -20.72 2.72
CA GLY A 147 7.09 -20.71 1.88
C GLY A 147 7.02 -21.76 0.77
#